data_51a288c85573c96a04edd2d68fe9b59f
#
_entry.id   51a288c85573c96a04edd2d68fe9b59f
#
_cell.length_a   1.000
_cell.length_b   1.000
_cell.length_c   1.000
_cell.angle_alpha   90.00
_cell.angle_beta   90.00
_cell.angle_gamma   90.00
#
_symmetry.space_group_name_H-M   'P 1'
#
loop_
_entity.id
_entity.type
_entity.pdbx_description
1 polymer ?
#
loop_
_entity_poly.entity_id
_entity_poly.type
_entity_poly.pdbx_seq_one_letter_code
_entity_poly.pdbx_strand_id
1 'polypeptide(L)'
;EVAGRADAAVVGRLLAQFNAEFDTPSPTAEQFAARFARLLARFSRPAEARDLPSTSAPWAGLRGEDEMQARIDRLLADRHAQPLDPAWIARLERLFAVRAPLPGALAKLRDLVAEWTELGPAVLRIEERMAMLLAQGVAPDAILFDASHGRQTMEYYDGFTFSFVAPDRPAWPPVASGGRYDALTAVLGRGGRAIPAVGGIIRPGLV
;
A
#
# COMPACT_ATOMS: atom_id res chain seq x y z
N GLU A 1 13.01 12.40 13.47
CA GLU A 1 12.88 10.90 13.52
C GLU A 1 11.50 10.43 13.98
N VAL A 2 10.85 11.12 14.94
CA VAL A 2 9.51 10.73 15.43
C VAL A 2 8.42 11.08 14.41
N ALA A 3 8.51 12.19 13.70
CA ALA A 3 7.55 12.59 12.68
C ALA A 3 7.52 11.60 11.50
N GLY A 4 8.67 11.18 10.98
CA GLY A 4 8.72 10.25 9.84
C GLY A 4 8.17 8.85 10.12
N ARG A 5 8.20 8.38 11.39
CA ARG A 5 7.60 7.09 11.77
C ARG A 5 6.08 7.17 11.92
N ALA A 6 5.56 8.27 12.45
CA ALA A 6 4.12 8.50 12.54
C ALA A 6 3.48 8.59 11.15
N ASP A 7 4.14 9.26 10.22
CA ASP A 7 3.68 9.43 8.84
C ASP A 7 3.63 8.10 8.07
N ALA A 8 4.66 7.24 8.20
CA ALA A 8 4.67 5.92 7.59
C ALA A 8 3.56 5.00 8.12
N ALA A 9 3.24 5.09 9.41
CA ALA A 9 2.15 4.33 10.02
C ALA A 9 0.77 4.85 9.59
N VAL A 10 0.62 6.16 9.41
CA VAL A 10 -0.60 6.77 8.87
C VAL A 10 -0.82 6.35 7.42
N VAL A 11 0.22 6.44 6.59
CA VAL A 11 0.16 5.97 5.19
C VAL A 11 -0.16 4.48 5.11
N GLY A 12 0.45 3.65 5.98
CA GLY A 12 0.16 2.22 6.06
C GLY A 12 -1.31 1.93 6.45
N ARG A 13 -1.88 2.67 7.40
CA ARG A 13 -3.29 2.56 7.78
C ARG A 13 -4.24 3.03 6.69
N LEU A 14 -3.91 4.15 6.02
CA LEU A 14 -4.65 4.65 4.86
C LEU A 14 -4.73 3.60 3.76
N LEU A 15 -3.59 3.01 3.41
CA LEU A 15 -3.50 1.96 2.40
C LEU A 15 -4.24 0.68 2.83
N ALA A 16 -4.17 0.29 4.11
CA ALA A 16 -4.88 -0.88 4.63
C ALA A 16 -6.40 -0.68 4.61
N GLN A 17 -6.90 0.49 5.03
CA GLN A 17 -8.33 0.80 4.96
C GLN A 17 -8.82 0.94 3.52
N PHE A 18 -8.01 1.54 2.66
CA PHE A 18 -8.28 1.64 1.25
C PHE A 18 -8.44 0.25 0.62
N ASN A 19 -7.55 -0.68 0.94
CA ASN A 19 -7.62 -2.06 0.45
C ASN A 19 -8.81 -2.84 1.02
N ALA A 20 -9.20 -2.60 2.26
CA ALA A 20 -10.35 -3.27 2.89
C ALA A 20 -11.72 -2.87 2.29
N GLU A 21 -11.81 -1.69 1.67
CA GLU A 21 -13.02 -1.24 0.98
C GLU A 21 -13.14 -1.77 -0.47
N PHE A 22 -12.12 -2.50 -0.96
CA PHE A 22 -12.00 -2.92 -2.36
C PHE A 22 -12.06 -4.44 -2.55
N ASP A 23 -13.24 -4.99 -2.39
CA ASP A 23 -13.52 -6.39 -2.81
C ASP A 23 -14.05 -6.47 -4.27
N THR A 24 -13.70 -5.50 -5.11
CA THR A 24 -14.23 -5.35 -6.48
C THR A 24 -13.10 -5.16 -7.51
N PRO A 25 -13.33 -5.43 -8.80
CA PRO A 25 -12.34 -5.25 -9.86
C PRO A 25 -11.70 -3.86 -9.85
N SER A 26 -10.43 -3.79 -10.24
CA SER A 26 -9.60 -2.57 -10.20
C SER A 26 -10.39 -1.32 -10.55
N PRO A 27 -10.49 -0.34 -9.63
CA PRO A 27 -11.23 0.88 -9.90
C PRO A 27 -10.57 1.66 -11.02
N THR A 28 -11.37 2.41 -11.78
CA THR A 28 -10.83 3.41 -12.70
C THR A 28 -10.02 4.46 -11.94
N ALA A 29 -9.09 5.15 -12.60
CA ALA A 29 -8.29 6.21 -11.99
C ALA A 29 -9.17 7.28 -11.33
N GLU A 30 -10.34 7.60 -11.91
CA GLU A 30 -11.31 8.54 -11.33
C GLU A 30 -11.97 7.99 -10.05
N GLN A 31 -12.37 6.73 -10.07
CA GLN A 31 -12.94 6.08 -8.88
C GLN A 31 -11.92 6.00 -7.75
N PHE A 32 -10.65 5.73 -8.08
CA PHE A 32 -9.55 5.75 -7.14
C PHE A 32 -9.39 7.15 -6.53
N ALA A 33 -9.25 8.18 -7.35
CA ALA A 33 -9.06 9.56 -6.89
C ALA A 33 -10.22 10.02 -5.98
N ALA A 34 -11.47 9.72 -6.36
CA ALA A 34 -12.64 10.06 -5.56
C ALA A 34 -12.70 9.34 -4.20
N ARG A 35 -12.25 8.08 -4.14
CA ARG A 35 -12.21 7.31 -2.89
C ARG A 35 -11.04 7.74 -2.02
N PHE A 36 -9.88 7.98 -2.62
CA PHE A 36 -8.71 8.50 -1.93
C PHE A 36 -8.98 9.88 -1.32
N ALA A 37 -9.61 10.79 -2.06
CA ALA A 37 -10.02 12.10 -1.54
C ALA A 37 -10.98 11.97 -0.33
N ARG A 38 -11.91 11.00 -0.35
CA ARG A 38 -12.80 10.73 0.80
C ARG A 38 -12.05 10.19 2.01
N LEU A 39 -11.07 9.31 1.80
CA LEU A 39 -10.20 8.81 2.87
C LEU A 39 -9.37 9.93 3.47
N LEU A 40 -8.71 10.74 2.66
CA LEU A 40 -7.95 11.90 3.11
C LEU A 40 -8.82 12.88 3.89
N ALA A 41 -10.02 13.19 3.41
CA ALA A 41 -10.97 14.04 4.12
C ALA A 41 -11.35 13.48 5.50
N ARG A 42 -11.44 12.15 5.62
CA ARG A 42 -11.73 11.47 6.89
C ARG A 42 -10.58 11.60 7.89
N PHE A 43 -9.33 11.53 7.42
CA PHE A 43 -8.13 11.68 8.26
C PHE A 43 -7.76 13.14 8.55
N SER A 44 -8.24 14.08 7.72
CA SER A 44 -8.04 15.52 7.93
C SER A 44 -9.01 16.12 8.97
N ARG A 45 -9.99 15.32 9.46
CA ARG A 45 -10.91 15.74 10.51
C ARG A 45 -10.42 15.24 11.87
N PRO A 46 -10.63 15.99 12.96
CA PRO A 46 -10.47 15.45 14.29
C PRO A 46 -11.26 14.16 14.41
N ALA A 47 -10.67 13.15 15.04
CA ALA A 47 -11.37 11.88 15.25
C ALA A 47 -12.68 12.14 16.01
N GLU A 48 -13.82 11.82 15.39
CA GLU A 48 -15.12 11.88 16.09
C GLU A 48 -15.07 10.92 17.27
N ALA A 49 -15.75 11.32 18.34
CA ALA A 49 -15.87 10.46 19.52
C ALA A 49 -16.57 9.15 19.14
N ARG A 50 -15.80 8.07 19.04
CA ARG A 50 -16.33 6.73 18.90
C ARG A 50 -16.46 6.14 20.30
N ASP A 51 -17.57 5.50 20.56
CA ASP A 51 -17.71 4.68 21.76
C ASP A 51 -16.69 3.54 21.67
N LEU A 52 -15.73 3.56 22.57
CA LEU A 52 -14.76 2.48 22.67
C LEU A 52 -15.42 1.32 23.42
N PRO A 53 -15.13 0.07 23.04
CA PRO A 53 -15.67 -1.07 23.76
C PRO A 53 -15.29 -0.99 25.23
N SER A 54 -16.24 -1.26 26.11
CA SER A 54 -16.00 -1.34 27.55
C SER A 54 -15.06 -2.51 27.85
N THR A 55 -14.03 -2.25 28.67
CA THR A 55 -13.11 -3.28 29.11
C THR A 55 -13.72 -4.24 30.15
N SER A 56 -14.93 -3.96 30.64
CA SER A 56 -15.64 -4.79 31.63
C SER A 56 -16.39 -5.98 31.03
N ALA A 57 -16.51 -6.08 29.71
CA ALA A 57 -17.15 -7.24 29.07
C ALA A 57 -16.18 -8.43 29.04
N PRO A 58 -16.67 -9.67 29.26
CA PRO A 58 -15.82 -10.85 29.11
C PRO A 58 -15.34 -10.97 27.66
N TRP A 59 -14.04 -11.21 27.51
CA TRP A 59 -13.43 -11.40 26.20
C TRP A 59 -13.88 -12.72 25.59
N ALA A 60 -14.49 -12.66 24.43
CA ALA A 60 -14.84 -13.82 23.63
C ALA A 60 -13.96 -13.87 22.38
N GLY A 61 -13.29 -15.00 22.13
CA GLY A 61 -12.46 -15.20 20.95
C GLY A 61 -11.03 -15.64 21.26
N LEU A 62 -10.19 -15.68 20.23
CA LEU A 62 -8.81 -16.18 20.29
C LEU A 62 -7.80 -15.13 20.80
N ARG A 63 -8.21 -13.88 21.00
CA ARG A 63 -7.32 -12.79 21.44
C ARG A 63 -7.33 -12.67 22.95
N GLY A 64 -6.13 -12.57 23.54
CA GLY A 64 -5.97 -12.33 24.96
C GLY A 64 -6.31 -10.89 25.37
N GLU A 65 -6.50 -10.69 26.67
CA GLU A 65 -6.83 -9.38 27.27
C GLU A 65 -5.75 -8.33 26.95
N ASP A 66 -4.47 -8.69 27.08
CA ASP A 66 -3.32 -7.81 26.79
C ASP A 66 -3.31 -7.33 25.33
N GLU A 67 -3.63 -8.21 24.38
CA GLU A 67 -3.72 -7.87 22.98
C GLU A 67 -4.86 -6.88 22.71
N MET A 68 -5.99 -7.09 23.36
CA MET A 68 -7.14 -6.19 23.25
C MET A 68 -6.86 -4.84 23.90
N GLN A 69 -6.22 -4.82 25.06
CA GLN A 69 -5.82 -3.57 25.71
C GLN A 69 -4.85 -2.78 24.83
N ALA A 70 -3.82 -3.41 24.29
CA ALA A 70 -2.88 -2.76 23.37
C ALA A 70 -3.57 -2.22 22.11
N ARG A 71 -4.67 -2.84 21.66
CA ARG A 71 -5.47 -2.35 20.55
C ARG A 71 -6.31 -1.14 20.93
N ILE A 72 -6.91 -1.14 22.12
CA ILE A 72 -7.66 0.00 22.68
C ILE A 72 -6.72 1.20 22.84
N ASP A 73 -5.53 0.99 23.42
CA ASP A 73 -4.53 2.05 23.61
C ASP A 73 -4.11 2.69 22.29
N ARG A 74 -3.93 1.88 21.23
CA ARG A 74 -3.65 2.39 19.88
C ARG A 74 -4.82 3.19 19.29
N LEU A 75 -6.05 2.76 19.53
CA LEU A 75 -7.24 3.51 19.09
C LEU A 75 -7.38 4.84 19.84
N LEU A 76 -7.06 4.86 21.13
CA LEU A 76 -7.03 6.07 21.93
C LEU A 76 -5.94 7.04 21.46
N ALA A 77 -4.74 6.55 21.20
CA ALA A 77 -3.65 7.35 20.65
C ALA A 77 -4.02 7.93 19.28
N ASP A 78 -4.66 7.15 18.42
CA ASP A 78 -5.13 7.60 17.11
C ASP A 78 -6.23 8.68 17.21
N ARG A 79 -7.10 8.57 18.21
CA ARG A 79 -8.15 9.56 18.50
C ARG A 79 -7.58 10.93 18.88
N HIS A 80 -6.44 10.94 19.56
CA HIS A 80 -5.76 12.16 19.99
C HIS A 80 -4.69 12.63 19.00
N ALA A 81 -4.46 11.88 17.90
CA ALA A 81 -3.53 12.27 16.88
C ALA A 81 -3.98 13.55 16.16
N GLN A 82 -3.04 14.43 15.89
CA GLN A 82 -3.32 15.63 15.10
C GLN A 82 -3.71 15.23 13.67
N PRO A 83 -4.60 16.01 13.03
CA PRO A 83 -4.90 15.83 11.61
C PRO A 83 -3.62 15.86 10.77
N LEU A 84 -3.61 15.11 9.68
CA LEU A 84 -2.51 15.12 8.74
C LEU A 84 -2.34 16.51 8.13
N ASP A 85 -1.11 17.02 8.12
CA ASP A 85 -0.79 18.30 7.49
C ASP A 85 -1.22 18.31 6.01
N PRO A 86 -1.92 19.34 5.54
CA PRO A 86 -2.31 19.47 4.12
C PRO A 86 -1.15 19.33 3.13
N ALA A 87 0.07 19.71 3.51
CA ALA A 87 1.25 19.51 2.68
C ALA A 87 1.56 18.02 2.44
N TRP A 88 1.35 17.17 3.46
CA TRP A 88 1.47 15.73 3.30
C TRP A 88 0.39 15.13 2.40
N ILE A 89 -0.83 15.64 2.52
CA ILE A 89 -1.95 15.23 1.66
C ILE A 89 -1.60 15.52 0.20
N ALA A 90 -1.15 16.73 -0.10
CA ALA A 90 -0.75 17.13 -1.46
C ALA A 90 0.41 16.27 -2.00
N ARG A 91 1.40 15.93 -1.17
CA ARG A 91 2.50 15.03 -1.55
C ARG A 91 2.01 13.62 -1.90
N LEU A 92 1.11 13.07 -1.09
CA LEU A 92 0.52 11.76 -1.33
C LEU A 92 -0.33 11.73 -2.60
N GLU A 93 -1.14 12.77 -2.84
CA GLU A 93 -1.92 12.91 -4.07
C GLU A 93 -1.02 12.94 -5.31
N ARG A 94 0.08 13.70 -5.27
CA ARG A 94 1.07 13.74 -6.35
C ARG A 94 1.74 12.39 -6.58
N LEU A 95 2.09 11.67 -5.51
CA LEU A 95 2.66 10.34 -5.60
C LEU A 95 1.69 9.36 -6.27
N PHE A 96 0.45 9.30 -5.78
CA PHE A 96 -0.56 8.37 -6.32
C PHE A 96 -1.05 8.75 -7.72
N ALA A 97 -0.84 9.97 -8.16
CA ALA A 97 -1.09 10.38 -9.54
C ALA A 97 0.01 9.91 -10.54
N VAL A 98 1.11 9.34 -10.04
CA VAL A 98 2.17 8.82 -10.93
C VAL A 98 1.69 7.52 -11.58
N ARG A 99 1.27 7.66 -12.85
CA ARG A 99 0.92 6.55 -13.74
C ARG A 99 1.49 6.81 -15.12
N ALA A 100 2.41 5.98 -15.58
CA ALA A 100 3.08 6.13 -16.87
C ALA A 100 3.87 4.85 -17.21
N PRO A 101 4.32 4.65 -18.46
CA PRO A 101 5.40 3.71 -18.77
C PRO A 101 6.59 3.92 -17.82
N LEU A 102 7.23 2.85 -17.42
CA LEU A 102 8.21 2.84 -16.34
C LEU A 102 9.30 3.93 -16.45
N PRO A 103 9.90 4.24 -17.62
CA PRO A 103 10.88 5.31 -17.71
C PRO A 103 10.28 6.71 -17.41
N GLY A 104 9.09 6.97 -17.92
CA GLY A 104 8.37 8.23 -17.67
C GLY A 104 7.91 8.37 -16.22
N ALA A 105 7.53 7.26 -15.59
CA ALA A 105 7.19 7.24 -14.18
C ALA A 105 8.42 7.54 -13.31
N LEU A 106 9.59 6.96 -13.62
CA LEU A 106 10.84 7.24 -12.91
C LEU A 106 11.23 8.71 -12.97
N ALA A 107 11.06 9.38 -14.11
CA ALA A 107 11.30 10.82 -14.20
C ALA A 107 10.43 11.60 -13.21
N LYS A 108 9.13 11.33 -13.18
CA LYS A 108 8.19 11.96 -12.24
C LYS A 108 8.50 11.65 -10.77
N LEU A 109 8.93 10.42 -10.47
CA LEU A 109 9.31 10.02 -9.12
C LEU A 109 10.59 10.72 -8.66
N ARG A 110 11.57 10.94 -9.54
CA ARG A 110 12.78 11.72 -9.23
C ARG A 110 12.45 13.18 -8.89
N ASP A 111 11.50 13.77 -9.60
CA ASP A 111 11.02 15.12 -9.29
C ASP A 111 10.40 15.17 -7.88
N LEU A 112 9.65 14.13 -7.50
CA LEU A 112 9.11 14.03 -6.15
C LEU A 112 10.20 13.83 -5.09
N VAL A 113 11.26 13.08 -5.38
CA VAL A 113 12.40 12.88 -4.47
C VAL A 113 13.10 14.21 -4.15
N ALA A 114 13.14 15.15 -5.08
CA ALA A 114 13.74 16.47 -4.84
C ALA A 114 13.04 17.24 -3.70
N GLU A 115 11.74 17.02 -3.53
CA GLU A 115 10.93 17.65 -2.48
C GLU A 115 10.68 16.72 -1.27
N TRP A 116 10.81 15.42 -1.48
CA TRP A 116 10.51 14.36 -0.52
C TRP A 116 11.59 13.28 -0.55
N THR A 117 12.71 13.56 0.10
CA THR A 117 13.93 12.75 0.06
C THR A 117 13.75 11.32 0.58
N GLU A 118 12.78 11.09 1.45
CA GLU A 118 12.48 9.77 2.00
C GLU A 118 12.00 8.76 0.94
N LEU A 119 11.55 9.24 -0.22
CA LEU A 119 11.23 8.39 -1.37
C LEU A 119 12.48 7.85 -2.08
N GLY A 120 13.64 8.49 -1.90
CA GLY A 120 14.87 8.17 -2.63
C GLY A 120 15.22 6.69 -2.64
N PRO A 121 15.28 5.99 -1.49
CA PRO A 121 15.58 4.56 -1.45
C PRO A 121 14.57 3.68 -2.20
N ALA A 122 13.29 4.08 -2.25
CA ALA A 122 12.28 3.35 -2.99
C ALA A 122 12.43 3.56 -4.50
N VAL A 123 12.70 4.78 -4.92
CA VAL A 123 12.94 5.11 -6.33
C VAL A 123 14.19 4.41 -6.86
N LEU A 124 15.28 4.40 -6.08
CA LEU A 124 16.50 3.65 -6.44
C LEU A 124 16.21 2.16 -6.69
N ARG A 125 15.41 1.53 -5.83
CA ARG A 125 15.02 0.12 -6.04
C ARG A 125 14.18 -0.10 -7.31
N ILE A 126 13.42 0.90 -7.75
CA ILE A 126 12.67 0.83 -9.02
C ILE A 126 13.66 0.94 -10.19
N GLU A 127 14.66 1.80 -10.10
CA GLU A 127 15.71 1.96 -11.11
C GLU A 127 16.54 0.68 -11.28
N GLU A 128 16.97 0.09 -10.17
CA GLU A 128 17.70 -1.18 -10.17
C GLU A 128 16.87 -2.29 -10.83
N ARG A 129 15.57 -2.36 -10.51
CA ARG A 129 14.66 -3.33 -11.11
C ARG A 129 14.48 -3.09 -12.60
N MET A 130 14.37 -1.83 -13.03
CA MET A 130 14.32 -1.49 -14.46
C MET A 130 15.58 -1.95 -15.18
N ALA A 131 16.75 -1.73 -14.60
CA ALA A 131 18.02 -2.18 -15.18
C ALA A 131 18.08 -3.72 -15.31
N MET A 132 17.60 -4.45 -14.29
CA MET A 132 17.52 -5.91 -14.34
C MET A 132 16.56 -6.41 -15.43
N LEU A 133 15.40 -5.77 -15.60
CA LEU A 133 14.42 -6.12 -16.63
C LEU A 133 14.98 -5.89 -18.04
N LEU A 134 15.66 -4.76 -18.23
CA LEU A 134 16.40 -4.48 -19.47
C LEU A 134 17.43 -5.55 -19.79
N ALA A 135 18.22 -5.97 -18.79
CA ALA A 135 19.22 -7.02 -18.97
C ALA A 135 18.60 -8.39 -19.35
N GLN A 136 17.32 -8.59 -19.02
CA GLN A 136 16.54 -9.78 -19.41
C GLN A 136 15.79 -9.60 -20.75
N GLY A 137 16.02 -8.50 -21.47
CA GLY A 137 15.38 -8.22 -22.74
C GLY A 137 13.92 -7.70 -22.63
N VAL A 138 13.47 -7.34 -21.42
CA VAL A 138 12.14 -6.78 -21.23
C VAL A 138 12.20 -5.28 -21.52
N ALA A 139 11.38 -4.82 -22.46
CA ALA A 139 11.28 -3.39 -22.78
C ALA A 139 10.58 -2.63 -21.65
N PRO A 140 11.22 -1.64 -20.99
CA PRO A 140 10.62 -0.91 -19.87
C PRO A 140 9.38 -0.13 -20.25
N ASP A 141 9.28 0.32 -21.50
CA ASP A 141 8.11 1.02 -22.04
C ASP A 141 6.85 0.14 -22.12
N ALA A 142 7.04 -1.20 -22.14
CA ALA A 142 5.93 -2.15 -22.08
C ALA A 142 5.37 -2.32 -20.67
N ILE A 143 6.05 -1.76 -19.64
CA ILE A 143 5.66 -1.87 -18.25
C ILE A 143 4.98 -0.58 -17.82
N LEU A 144 3.70 -0.65 -17.47
CA LEU A 144 3.00 0.45 -16.85
C LEU A 144 3.32 0.47 -15.34
N PHE A 145 3.96 1.53 -14.88
CA PHE A 145 4.05 1.83 -13.47
C PHE A 145 2.80 2.61 -13.03
N ASP A 146 2.21 2.17 -11.93
CA ASP A 146 1.06 2.83 -11.32
C ASP A 146 1.29 2.86 -9.80
N ALA A 147 1.55 4.05 -9.25
CA ALA A 147 1.78 4.21 -7.82
C ALA A 147 0.54 3.92 -6.97
N SER A 148 -0.64 3.91 -7.59
CA SER A 148 -1.90 3.54 -6.96
C SER A 148 -2.17 2.03 -6.99
N HIS A 149 -1.33 1.26 -7.72
CA HIS A 149 -1.49 -0.18 -7.82
C HIS A 149 -1.24 -0.83 -6.46
N GLY A 150 -2.30 -1.24 -5.82
CA GLY A 150 -2.31 -1.73 -4.46
C GLY A 150 -2.53 -3.24 -4.35
N ARG A 151 -2.54 -3.70 -3.11
CA ARG A 151 -2.85 -5.07 -2.72
C ARG A 151 -4.36 -5.27 -2.83
N GLN A 152 -4.83 -6.03 -3.80
CA GLN A 152 -6.26 -6.21 -4.01
C GLN A 152 -6.85 -7.42 -3.26
N THR A 153 -6.05 -8.45 -3.05
CA THR A 153 -6.55 -9.71 -2.49
C THR A 153 -5.69 -10.30 -1.38
N MET A 154 -4.43 -9.89 -1.28
CA MET A 154 -3.47 -10.47 -0.33
C MET A 154 -2.73 -9.36 0.42
N GLU A 155 -3.09 -9.11 1.66
CA GLU A 155 -2.54 -8.04 2.49
C GLU A 155 -1.10 -8.29 2.96
N TYR A 156 -0.55 -9.47 2.74
CA TYR A 156 0.77 -9.86 3.21
C TYR A 156 1.94 -9.35 2.37
N TYR A 157 1.70 -8.74 1.20
CA TYR A 157 2.77 -8.12 0.42
C TYR A 157 3.29 -6.88 1.15
N ASP A 158 4.59 -6.82 1.38
CA ASP A 158 5.30 -5.71 2.04
C ASP A 158 6.30 -5.01 1.11
N GLY A 159 6.40 -5.46 -0.14
CA GLY A 159 7.24 -4.91 -1.17
C GLY A 159 6.46 -4.52 -2.44
N PHE A 160 7.13 -4.64 -3.59
CA PHE A 160 6.47 -4.38 -4.87
C PHE A 160 5.38 -5.42 -5.17
N THR A 161 4.35 -4.98 -5.87
CA THR A 161 3.31 -5.84 -6.44
C THR A 161 3.27 -5.67 -7.95
N PHE A 162 2.80 -6.69 -8.66
CA PHE A 162 2.65 -6.65 -10.10
C PHE A 162 1.39 -7.39 -10.55
N SER A 163 0.88 -7.00 -11.71
CA SER A 163 -0.21 -7.69 -12.38
C SER A 163 0.04 -7.74 -13.89
N PHE A 164 -0.27 -8.87 -14.49
CA PHE A 164 -0.36 -9.01 -15.94
C PHE A 164 -1.84 -8.95 -16.32
N VAL A 165 -2.19 -8.00 -17.17
CA VAL A 165 -3.56 -7.79 -17.63
C VAL A 165 -3.65 -8.09 -19.13
N ALA A 166 -4.83 -8.51 -19.59
CA ALA A 166 -5.12 -8.65 -21.01
C ALA A 166 -5.66 -7.30 -21.54
N PRO A 167 -4.89 -6.57 -22.37
CA PRO A 167 -5.29 -5.22 -22.79
C PRO A 167 -6.58 -5.19 -23.62
N ASP A 168 -6.82 -6.25 -24.37
CA ASP A 168 -8.03 -6.47 -25.20
C ASP A 168 -9.26 -6.91 -24.38
N ARG A 169 -9.07 -7.21 -23.09
CA ARG A 169 -10.11 -7.70 -22.19
C ARG A 169 -10.12 -6.96 -20.85
N PRO A 170 -10.41 -5.66 -20.84
CA PRO A 170 -10.29 -4.82 -19.65
C PRO A 170 -11.23 -5.20 -18.51
N ALA A 171 -12.31 -5.94 -18.79
CA ALA A 171 -13.23 -6.46 -17.78
C ALA A 171 -12.72 -7.76 -17.09
N TRP A 172 -11.66 -8.35 -17.60
CA TRP A 172 -11.10 -9.55 -16.99
C TRP A 172 -10.25 -9.20 -15.77
N PRO A 173 -10.23 -10.06 -14.75
CA PRO A 173 -9.24 -9.94 -13.70
C PRO A 173 -7.83 -10.17 -14.28
N PRO A 174 -6.77 -9.74 -13.58
CA PRO A 174 -5.40 -10.00 -14.02
C PRO A 174 -5.17 -11.49 -14.30
N VAL A 175 -4.56 -11.79 -15.44
CA VAL A 175 -4.21 -13.18 -15.83
C VAL A 175 -3.12 -13.75 -14.93
N ALA A 176 -2.26 -12.87 -14.39
CA ALA A 176 -1.33 -13.23 -13.32
C ALA A 176 -1.13 -12.01 -12.40
N SER A 177 -0.82 -12.28 -11.15
CA SER A 177 -0.51 -11.24 -10.16
C SER A 177 0.41 -11.79 -9.08
N GLY A 178 1.18 -10.92 -8.45
CA GLY A 178 2.11 -11.32 -7.40
C GLY A 178 2.79 -10.15 -6.73
N GLY A 179 3.73 -10.47 -5.84
CA GLY A 179 4.51 -9.46 -5.13
C GLY A 179 5.53 -10.06 -4.17
N ARG A 180 6.19 -9.17 -3.44
CA ARG A 180 7.18 -9.49 -2.41
C ARG A 180 6.54 -9.51 -1.04
N TYR A 181 6.92 -10.48 -0.18
CA TYR A 181 6.29 -10.70 1.13
C TYR A 181 7.28 -11.20 2.20
N ASP A 182 8.36 -10.48 2.43
CA ASP A 182 9.42 -10.86 3.37
C ASP A 182 8.92 -10.92 4.82
N ALA A 183 8.03 -10.00 5.22
CA ALA A 183 7.49 -9.96 6.58
C ALA A 183 6.65 -11.21 6.90
N LEU A 184 5.94 -11.78 5.93
CA LEU A 184 5.17 -13.00 6.14
C LEU A 184 6.09 -14.17 6.53
N THR A 185 7.27 -14.25 5.92
CA THR A 185 8.23 -15.32 6.25
C THR A 185 8.77 -15.20 7.68
N ALA A 186 8.91 -13.98 8.19
CA ALA A 186 9.30 -13.75 9.59
C ALA A 186 8.22 -14.18 10.58
N VAL A 187 6.95 -13.96 10.23
CA VAL A 187 5.80 -14.34 11.07
C VAL A 187 5.60 -15.87 11.09
N LEU A 188 5.71 -16.51 9.93
CA LEU A 188 5.49 -17.95 9.79
C LEU A 188 6.73 -18.78 10.13
N GLY A 189 7.92 -18.19 10.06
CA GLY A 189 9.19 -18.85 10.34
C GLY A 189 9.44 -19.02 11.83
N ARG A 190 9.94 -20.20 12.23
CA ARG A 190 10.41 -20.42 13.59
C ARG A 190 11.67 -19.59 13.83
N GLY A 191 11.59 -18.55 14.65
CA GLY A 191 12.72 -17.69 15.02
C GLY A 191 12.67 -16.25 14.51
N GLY A 192 11.58 -15.81 13.89
CA GLY A 192 11.35 -14.39 13.55
C GLY A 192 12.27 -13.83 12.45
N ARG A 193 13.01 -14.67 11.73
CA ARG A 193 13.91 -14.23 10.64
C ARG A 193 13.12 -14.01 9.37
N ALA A 194 13.16 -12.80 8.82
CA ALA A 194 12.66 -12.51 7.48
C ALA A 194 13.57 -13.17 6.42
N ILE A 195 12.96 -13.93 5.51
CA ILE A 195 13.61 -14.51 4.35
C ILE A 195 13.01 -13.81 3.12
N PRO A 196 13.84 -13.28 2.19
CA PRO A 196 13.34 -12.68 0.97
C PRO A 196 12.42 -13.65 0.21
N ALA A 197 11.20 -13.25 -0.04
CA ALA A 197 10.20 -14.07 -0.69
C ALA A 197 9.41 -13.30 -1.75
N VAL A 198 9.30 -13.89 -2.93
CA VAL A 198 8.50 -13.38 -4.05
C VAL A 198 7.63 -14.53 -4.55
N GLY A 199 6.39 -14.24 -4.84
CA GLY A 199 5.49 -15.23 -5.40
C GLY A 199 4.35 -14.59 -6.17
N GLY A 200 3.64 -15.44 -6.88
CA GLY A 200 2.49 -15.00 -7.67
C GLY A 200 1.58 -16.14 -8.05
N ILE A 201 0.43 -15.78 -8.57
CA ILE A 201 -0.59 -16.68 -9.09
C ILE A 201 -0.78 -16.44 -10.58
N ILE A 202 -0.89 -17.50 -11.35
CA ILE A 202 -1.31 -17.48 -12.75
C ILE A 202 -2.71 -18.10 -12.82
N ARG A 203 -3.57 -17.55 -13.65
CA ARG A 203 -4.96 -18.03 -13.87
C ARG A 203 -5.06 -18.64 -15.26
N PRO A 204 -4.75 -19.96 -15.43
CA PRO A 204 -4.69 -20.59 -16.76
C PRO A 204 -6.01 -20.53 -17.53
N GLY A 205 -7.15 -20.45 -16.84
CA GLY A 205 -8.45 -20.35 -17.48
C GLY A 205 -8.73 -19.00 -18.15
N LEU A 206 -7.80 -18.03 -18.02
CA LEU A 206 -7.87 -16.70 -18.62
C LEU A 206 -6.82 -16.50 -19.74
N VAL A 207 -6.06 -17.53 -20.07
CA VAL A 207 -4.99 -17.50 -21.09
C VAL A 207 -5.40 -18.31 -22.31
#